data_5b1603f6a799e25528a32fa2f6494a4b
#
_entry.id   5b1603f6a799e25528a32fa2f6494a4b
#
_cell.length_a   1.000
_cell.length_b   1.000
_cell.length_c   1.000
_cell.angle_alpha   90.00
_cell.angle_beta   90.00
_cell.angle_gamma   90.00
#
_symmetry.space_group_name_H-M   'P 1'
#
loop_
_entity.id
_entity.type
_entity.pdbx_description
1 polymer ?
#
loop_
_entity_poly.entity_id
_entity_poly.type
_entity_poly.pdbx_seq_one_letter_code
_entity_poly.pdbx_strand_id
1 'polypeptide(L)'
;VFDAVIARGGLLKPTPGGVYQINERIKHDLWHADMEHASNLAAWIADEIAHCAGCPSYLADPVVTDELRDLARISGIPELPRISIFHALNSRAVSRSYAARIGRKYEELNLIVAHLGGGISVSAHHYGKVVDVNNALNGEGPFSPERAGTLPARQLVDMCFSGKYTYAEIRKMINGRGGLV
;
A
#
# COMPACT_ATOMS: atom_id res chain seq x y z
N VAL A 1 -12.70 26.58 10.41
CA VAL A 1 -11.32 26.81 10.00
C VAL A 1 -10.59 25.48 10.16
N PHE A 2 -9.88 25.03 9.13
CA PHE A 2 -9.04 23.81 9.20
C PHE A 2 -7.58 24.23 9.45
N ASP A 3 -6.87 23.47 10.26
CA ASP A 3 -5.45 23.69 10.52
C ASP A 3 -4.57 23.01 9.47
N ALA A 4 -5.05 21.91 8.86
CA ALA A 4 -4.40 21.19 7.78
C ALA A 4 -5.37 20.26 7.07
N VAL A 5 -5.04 19.86 5.83
CA VAL A 5 -5.73 18.79 5.09
C VAL A 5 -4.75 17.62 4.91
N ILE A 6 -5.16 16.41 5.28
CA ILE A 6 -4.31 15.22 5.21
C ILE A 6 -4.94 14.18 4.29
N ALA A 7 -4.20 13.74 3.28
CA ALA A 7 -4.59 12.68 2.38
C ALA A 7 -3.81 11.39 2.65
N ARG A 8 -4.42 10.25 2.28
CA ARG A 8 -3.80 8.91 2.42
C ARG A 8 -2.70 8.63 1.38
N GLY A 9 -2.51 9.51 0.39
CA GLY A 9 -1.58 9.31 -0.70
C GLY A 9 -2.02 8.28 -1.74
N GLY A 10 -1.24 8.17 -2.80
CA GLY A 10 -1.42 7.27 -3.94
C GLY A 10 -0.16 6.42 -4.18
N LEU A 11 -0.06 5.90 -5.42
CA LEU A 11 1.05 5.06 -5.86
C LEU A 11 2.24 5.93 -6.32
N LEU A 12 2.90 6.55 -5.35
CA LEU A 12 4.17 7.26 -5.53
C LEU A 12 5.33 6.28 -5.72
N LYS A 13 6.52 6.80 -5.90
CA LYS A 13 7.76 6.02 -5.74
C LYS A 13 7.87 5.50 -4.31
N PRO A 14 8.52 4.34 -4.08
CA PRO A 14 8.77 3.83 -2.74
C PRO A 14 9.38 4.91 -1.84
N THR A 15 8.81 5.09 -0.65
CA THR A 15 9.22 6.14 0.27
C THR A 15 9.15 5.64 1.72
N PRO A 16 10.00 6.09 2.63
CA PRO A 16 9.87 5.77 4.06
C PRO A 16 8.51 6.16 4.63
N GLY A 17 8.12 5.56 5.75
CA GLY A 17 6.91 5.97 6.46
C GLY A 17 7.05 7.38 7.03
N GLY A 18 5.97 8.18 6.96
CA GLY A 18 5.97 9.55 7.44
C GLY A 18 4.84 10.41 6.90
N VAL A 19 4.92 11.70 7.23
CA VAL A 19 4.01 12.73 6.74
C VAL A 19 4.80 13.65 5.82
N TYR A 20 4.30 13.84 4.61
CA TYR A 20 4.95 14.61 3.55
C TYR A 20 4.06 15.78 3.14
N GLN A 21 4.60 16.99 3.14
CA GLN A 21 3.87 18.14 2.61
C GLN A 21 3.65 17.95 1.10
N ILE A 22 2.42 18.12 0.65
CA ILE A 22 2.09 18.03 -0.78
C ILE A 22 2.75 19.20 -1.50
N ASN A 23 3.42 18.89 -2.62
CA ASN A 23 4.09 19.84 -3.48
C ASN A 23 3.94 19.42 -4.95
N GLU A 24 4.39 20.27 -5.86
CA GLU A 24 4.27 20.04 -7.31
C GLU A 24 4.96 18.73 -7.76
N ARG A 25 6.06 18.34 -7.11
CA ARG A 25 6.76 17.08 -7.42
C ARG A 25 5.90 15.86 -7.06
N ILE A 26 5.26 15.86 -5.91
CA ILE A 26 4.34 14.78 -5.49
C ILE A 26 3.17 14.70 -6.47
N LYS A 27 2.58 15.82 -6.83
CA LYS A 27 1.47 15.87 -7.79
C LYS A 27 1.89 15.36 -9.16
N HIS A 28 3.06 15.78 -9.64
CA HIS A 28 3.63 15.30 -10.91
C HIS A 28 3.91 13.79 -10.88
N ASP A 29 4.55 13.27 -9.81
CA ASP A 29 4.86 11.85 -9.69
C ASP A 29 3.59 10.98 -9.62
N LEU A 30 2.52 11.46 -8.99
CA LEU A 30 1.22 10.77 -8.96
C LEU A 30 0.49 10.79 -10.30
N TRP A 31 0.62 11.88 -11.08
CA TRP A 31 0.02 11.99 -12.40
C TRP A 31 0.69 11.05 -13.42
N HIS A 32 2.00 10.84 -13.28
CA HIS A 32 2.81 10.00 -14.15
C HIS A 32 3.16 8.65 -13.52
N ALA A 33 2.37 8.19 -12.53
CA ALA A 33 2.61 6.92 -11.88
C ALA A 33 2.39 5.75 -12.86
N ASP A 34 3.26 4.74 -12.80
CA ASP A 34 3.18 3.54 -13.66
C ASP A 34 1.87 2.76 -13.49
N MET A 35 1.20 2.95 -12.37
CA MET A 35 -0.08 2.30 -12.06
C MET A 35 -1.17 3.33 -11.83
N GLU A 36 -2.24 3.23 -12.59
CA GLU A 36 -3.46 4.00 -12.37
C GLU A 36 -4.25 3.45 -11.16
N HIS A 37 -4.53 4.30 -10.21
CA HIS A 37 -5.38 3.98 -9.06
C HIS A 37 -6.11 5.24 -8.58
N ALA A 38 -7.36 5.10 -8.15
CA ALA A 38 -8.15 6.22 -7.67
C ALA A 38 -7.48 7.02 -6.52
N SER A 39 -6.65 6.37 -5.70
CA SER A 39 -5.90 7.04 -4.64
C SER A 39 -4.85 8.05 -5.14
N ASN A 40 -4.45 7.99 -6.42
CA ASN A 40 -3.52 8.96 -6.99
C ASN A 40 -4.13 10.38 -7.02
N LEU A 41 -5.45 10.48 -7.07
CA LEU A 41 -6.17 11.77 -7.03
C LEU A 41 -6.19 12.40 -5.63
N ALA A 42 -5.89 11.64 -4.58
CA ALA A 42 -6.04 12.10 -3.20
C ALA A 42 -5.17 13.32 -2.86
N ALA A 43 -3.95 13.40 -3.42
CA ALA A 43 -3.08 14.56 -3.23
C ALA A 43 -3.65 15.83 -3.88
N TRP A 44 -4.17 15.71 -5.10
CA TRP A 44 -4.78 16.83 -5.81
C TRP A 44 -6.02 17.37 -5.09
N ILE A 45 -6.89 16.46 -4.64
CA ILE A 45 -8.10 16.82 -3.90
C ILE A 45 -7.74 17.50 -2.58
N ALA A 46 -6.76 16.96 -1.85
CA ALA A 46 -6.34 17.53 -0.58
C ALA A 46 -5.69 18.91 -0.74
N ASP A 47 -4.89 19.09 -1.79
CA ASP A 47 -4.22 20.36 -2.08
C ASP A 47 -5.23 21.45 -2.45
N GLU A 48 -6.22 21.12 -3.28
CA GLU A 48 -7.30 22.06 -3.66
C GLU A 48 -8.15 22.47 -2.43
N ILE A 49 -8.55 21.51 -1.60
CA ILE A 49 -9.29 21.81 -0.36
C ILE A 49 -8.46 22.69 0.57
N ALA A 50 -7.17 22.39 0.73
CA ALA A 50 -6.27 23.14 1.59
C ALA A 50 -6.07 24.57 1.07
N HIS A 51 -5.91 24.74 -0.25
CA HIS A 51 -5.82 26.05 -0.88
C HIS A 51 -7.07 26.88 -0.59
N CYS A 52 -8.26 26.34 -0.81
CA CYS A 52 -9.52 27.03 -0.50
C CYS A 52 -9.67 27.37 1.00
N ALA A 53 -9.11 26.54 1.88
CA ALA A 53 -9.19 26.72 3.32
C ALA A 53 -8.07 27.61 3.90
N GLY A 54 -7.05 27.96 3.13
CA GLY A 54 -5.90 28.73 3.55
C GLY A 54 -4.99 27.98 4.55
N CYS A 55 -4.86 26.66 4.41
CA CYS A 55 -4.07 25.81 5.30
C CYS A 55 -3.14 24.86 4.51
N PRO A 56 -2.13 24.24 5.14
CA PRO A 56 -1.24 23.30 4.46
C PRO A 56 -1.91 21.96 4.15
N SER A 57 -1.41 21.26 3.11
CA SER A 57 -1.82 19.92 2.71
C SER A 57 -0.69 18.89 2.88
N TYR A 58 -1.03 17.67 3.30
CA TYR A 58 -0.07 16.60 3.58
C TYR A 58 -0.55 15.24 3.05
N LEU A 59 0.42 14.35 2.77
CA LEU A 59 0.23 12.91 2.62
C LEU A 59 0.76 12.21 3.86
N ALA A 60 0.01 11.26 4.40
CA ALA A 60 0.42 10.46 5.54
C ALA A 60 0.56 8.98 5.16
N ASP A 61 1.71 8.39 5.48
CA ASP A 61 2.03 6.97 5.31
C ASP A 61 1.40 6.38 4.02
N PRO A 62 1.87 6.79 2.82
CA PRO A 62 1.28 6.35 1.55
C PRO A 62 1.36 4.83 1.38
N VAL A 63 0.51 4.27 0.53
CA VAL A 63 0.42 2.80 0.30
C VAL A 63 1.72 2.17 -0.19
N VAL A 64 2.61 2.97 -0.74
CA VAL A 64 3.97 2.62 -1.19
C VAL A 64 5.03 2.84 -0.14
N THR A 65 4.64 3.03 1.13
CA THR A 65 5.61 3.06 2.24
C THR A 65 6.47 1.82 2.17
N ASP A 66 7.79 2.02 2.07
CA ASP A 66 8.75 0.94 1.87
C ASP A 66 9.92 1.05 2.87
N GLU A 67 9.87 0.17 3.85
CA GLU A 67 10.89 -0.01 4.88
C GLU A 67 11.30 -1.49 4.97
N LEU A 68 10.99 -2.28 3.92
CA LEU A 68 11.35 -3.70 3.85
C LEU A 68 12.86 -3.88 4.03
N ARG A 69 13.23 -4.88 4.83
CA ARG A 69 14.61 -5.35 4.87
C ARG A 69 14.99 -6.02 3.55
N ASP A 70 16.27 -6.02 3.20
CA ASP A 70 16.75 -6.64 1.95
C ASP A 70 16.35 -8.12 1.87
N LEU A 71 16.42 -8.86 2.97
CA LEU A 71 15.97 -10.26 3.04
C LEU A 71 14.47 -10.43 2.75
N ALA A 72 13.65 -9.46 3.12
CA ALA A 72 12.21 -9.49 2.86
C ALA A 72 11.86 -9.23 1.38
N ARG A 73 12.80 -8.72 0.59
CA ARG A 73 12.62 -8.48 -0.86
C ARG A 73 12.91 -9.71 -1.71
N ILE A 74 13.59 -10.72 -1.14
CA ILE A 74 13.98 -11.91 -1.87
C ILE A 74 12.73 -12.72 -2.24
N SER A 75 12.61 -13.04 -3.52
CA SER A 75 11.71 -14.07 -4.04
C SER A 75 12.53 -15.23 -4.59
N GLY A 76 11.88 -16.30 -5.04
CA GLY A 76 12.56 -17.43 -5.69
C GLY A 76 13.12 -17.10 -7.09
N ILE A 77 12.81 -15.92 -7.65
CA ILE A 77 13.27 -15.46 -8.96
C ILE A 77 13.84 -14.04 -8.78
N PRO A 78 15.15 -13.85 -9.00
CA PRO A 78 15.81 -12.55 -8.75
C PRO A 78 15.21 -11.36 -9.52
N GLU A 79 14.68 -11.61 -10.71
CA GLU A 79 14.03 -10.60 -11.57
C GLU A 79 12.66 -10.17 -11.04
N LEU A 80 12.10 -10.88 -10.05
CA LEU A 80 10.79 -10.63 -9.47
C LEU A 80 10.90 -10.36 -7.95
N PRO A 81 11.59 -9.29 -7.52
CA PRO A 81 11.69 -8.98 -6.11
C PRO A 81 10.32 -8.64 -5.52
N ARG A 82 10.15 -8.92 -4.23
CA ARG A 82 8.96 -8.48 -3.50
C ARG A 82 9.00 -6.96 -3.32
N ILE A 83 7.84 -6.32 -3.44
CA ILE A 83 7.66 -4.87 -3.30
C ILE A 83 6.62 -4.54 -2.23
N SER A 84 6.83 -3.44 -1.55
CA SER A 84 5.93 -2.99 -0.49
C SER A 84 4.76 -2.19 -1.07
N ILE A 85 3.57 -2.79 -1.07
CA ILE A 85 2.29 -2.10 -1.32
C ILE A 85 1.27 -2.62 -0.33
N PHE A 86 0.90 -1.82 0.67
CA PHE A 86 0.04 -2.28 1.74
C PHE A 86 -0.77 -1.14 2.38
N HIS A 87 -1.61 -1.46 3.36
CA HIS A 87 -2.42 -0.50 4.09
C HIS A 87 -1.59 0.25 5.16
N ALA A 88 -0.52 0.94 4.71
CA ALA A 88 0.49 1.55 5.58
C ALA A 88 -0.10 2.50 6.62
N LEU A 89 -0.92 3.46 6.20
CA LEU A 89 -1.53 4.45 7.10
C LEU A 89 -2.31 3.77 8.23
N ASN A 90 -3.18 2.81 7.91
CA ASN A 90 -3.98 2.13 8.93
C ASN A 90 -3.09 1.27 9.84
N SER A 91 -2.18 0.48 9.28
CA SER A 91 -1.32 -0.42 10.05
C SER A 91 -0.45 0.35 11.06
N ARG A 92 0.13 1.48 10.62
CA ARG A 92 0.95 2.33 11.49
C ARG A 92 0.12 3.11 12.51
N ALA A 93 -1.07 3.60 12.12
CA ALA A 93 -1.97 4.29 13.03
C ALA A 93 -2.46 3.38 14.16
N VAL A 94 -2.87 2.15 13.84
CA VAL A 94 -3.27 1.14 14.84
C VAL A 94 -2.11 0.78 15.76
N SER A 95 -0.90 0.62 15.21
CA SER A 95 0.32 0.34 15.99
C SER A 95 0.63 1.46 16.98
N ARG A 96 0.57 2.72 16.55
CA ARG A 96 0.78 3.89 17.42
C ARG A 96 -0.32 4.00 18.49
N SER A 97 -1.57 3.77 18.10
CA SER A 97 -2.71 3.77 19.04
C SER A 97 -2.56 2.68 20.10
N TYR A 98 -2.16 1.46 19.71
CA TYR A 98 -1.88 0.39 20.65
C TYR A 98 -0.73 0.73 21.59
N ALA A 99 0.38 1.24 21.06
CA ALA A 99 1.53 1.66 21.85
C ALA A 99 1.16 2.70 22.92
N ALA A 100 0.42 3.74 22.52
CA ALA A 100 -0.08 4.76 23.45
C ALA A 100 -0.99 4.18 24.53
N ARG A 101 -1.88 3.24 24.17
CA ARG A 101 -2.79 2.56 25.11
C ARG A 101 -2.06 1.77 26.21
N ILE A 102 -0.88 1.19 25.87
CA ILE A 102 -0.06 0.45 26.84
C ILE A 102 1.06 1.29 27.47
N GLY A 103 1.05 2.62 27.27
CA GLY A 103 2.04 3.53 27.83
C GLY A 103 3.45 3.37 27.27
N ARG A 104 3.59 2.88 26.01
CA ARG A 104 4.88 2.71 25.33
C ARG A 104 4.95 3.50 24.03
N LYS A 105 6.14 3.68 23.48
CA LYS A 105 6.32 4.24 22.13
C LYS A 105 6.24 3.13 21.08
N TYR A 106 5.73 3.45 19.91
CA TYR A 106 5.66 2.51 18.78
C TYR A 106 7.06 2.01 18.38
N GLU A 107 8.06 2.88 18.49
CA GLU A 107 9.47 2.60 18.21
C GLU A 107 10.14 1.63 19.21
N GLU A 108 9.43 1.20 20.25
CA GLU A 108 9.91 0.23 21.25
C GLU A 108 9.28 -1.16 21.06
N LEU A 109 8.42 -1.32 20.08
CA LEU A 109 7.58 -2.50 19.93
C LEU A 109 7.95 -3.34 18.69
N ASN A 110 7.73 -4.64 18.84
CA ASN A 110 7.65 -5.59 17.73
C ASN A 110 6.20 -6.06 17.63
N LEU A 111 5.58 -5.86 16.47
CA LEU A 111 4.17 -6.17 16.25
C LEU A 111 3.97 -6.92 14.95
N ILE A 112 2.96 -7.78 14.92
CA ILE A 112 2.35 -8.25 13.67
C ILE A 112 1.00 -7.56 13.58
N VAL A 113 0.76 -6.88 12.47
CA VAL A 113 -0.49 -6.15 12.24
C VAL A 113 -1.19 -6.72 11.02
N ALA A 114 -2.40 -7.23 11.21
CA ALA A 114 -3.26 -7.73 10.15
C ALA A 114 -4.36 -6.71 9.85
N HIS A 115 -4.31 -6.11 8.68
CA HIS A 115 -5.40 -5.32 8.13
C HIS A 115 -6.29 -6.27 7.31
N LEU A 116 -7.52 -6.49 7.76
CA LEU A 116 -8.49 -7.40 7.16
C LEU A 116 -9.65 -6.59 6.58
N GLY A 117 -9.58 -6.30 5.29
CA GLY A 117 -10.57 -5.52 4.56
C GLY A 117 -10.82 -6.10 3.16
N GLY A 118 -11.30 -5.30 2.21
CA GLY A 118 -11.42 -5.68 0.80
C GLY A 118 -10.09 -6.16 0.20
N GLY A 119 -8.97 -5.60 0.67
CA GLY A 119 -7.63 -6.17 0.56
C GLY A 119 -7.11 -6.59 1.94
N ILE A 120 -6.21 -7.56 1.98
CA ILE A 120 -5.56 -8.01 3.22
C ILE A 120 -4.07 -7.73 3.15
N SER A 121 -3.54 -7.10 4.21
CA SER A 121 -2.10 -6.99 4.43
C SER A 121 -1.74 -7.42 5.84
N VAL A 122 -0.74 -8.30 5.95
CA VAL A 122 -0.17 -8.73 7.21
C VAL A 122 1.27 -8.22 7.25
N SER A 123 1.56 -7.34 8.19
CA SER A 123 2.83 -6.61 8.26
C SER A 123 3.57 -6.90 9.57
N ALA A 124 4.89 -7.11 9.45
CA ALA A 124 5.80 -7.22 10.57
C ALA A 124 6.41 -5.84 10.88
N HIS A 125 6.15 -5.34 12.08
CA HIS A 125 6.68 -4.08 12.55
C HIS A 125 7.81 -4.32 13.55
N HIS A 126 8.92 -3.63 13.35
CA HIS A 126 10.11 -3.72 14.20
C HIS A 126 10.61 -2.34 14.52
N TYR A 127 10.45 -1.94 15.78
CA TYR A 127 10.88 -0.63 16.31
C TYR A 127 10.42 0.54 15.42
N GLY A 128 9.10 0.61 15.16
CA GLY A 128 8.50 1.72 14.41
C GLY A 128 8.59 1.62 12.88
N LYS A 129 9.22 0.57 12.34
CA LYS A 129 9.35 0.33 10.88
C LYS A 129 8.61 -0.91 10.44
N VAL A 130 8.07 -0.91 9.23
CA VAL A 130 7.45 -2.08 8.61
C VAL A 130 8.50 -2.83 7.81
N VAL A 131 9.05 -3.88 8.41
CA VAL A 131 10.23 -4.59 7.89
C VAL A 131 9.92 -5.75 6.96
N ASP A 132 8.67 -6.21 6.95
CA ASP A 132 8.13 -7.21 6.02
C ASP A 132 6.60 -7.05 5.91
N VAL A 133 6.07 -7.23 4.71
CA VAL A 133 4.62 -7.21 4.44
C VAL A 133 4.35 -7.85 3.09
N ASN A 134 3.20 -8.49 2.92
CA ASN A 134 2.73 -8.95 1.62
C ASN A 134 2.24 -7.77 0.76
N ASN A 135 2.45 -7.87 -0.57
CA ASN A 135 1.85 -6.95 -1.52
C ASN A 135 0.33 -7.18 -1.59
N ALA A 136 -0.42 -6.33 -0.91
CA ALA A 136 -1.87 -6.47 -0.77
C ALA A 136 -2.68 -6.13 -2.04
N LEU A 137 -2.01 -5.69 -3.11
CA LEU A 137 -2.67 -5.26 -4.36
C LEU A 137 -2.47 -6.26 -5.49
N ASN A 138 -1.29 -6.86 -5.63
CA ASN A 138 -0.85 -7.53 -6.85
C ASN A 138 -0.66 -9.06 -6.73
N GLY A 139 -1.46 -9.73 -5.90
CA GLY A 139 -1.47 -11.20 -5.86
C GLY A 139 -0.42 -11.81 -4.95
N GLU A 140 -0.18 -11.23 -3.79
CA GLU A 140 0.68 -11.77 -2.74
C GLU A 140 -0.08 -11.88 -1.42
N GLY A 141 0.25 -12.87 -0.60
CA GLY A 141 -0.38 -13.11 0.69
C GLY A 141 -1.74 -13.82 0.59
N PRO A 142 -2.59 -13.72 1.61
CA PRO A 142 -3.89 -14.39 1.62
C PRO A 142 -4.85 -13.78 0.59
N PHE A 143 -5.74 -14.60 0.04
CA PHE A 143 -6.87 -14.05 -0.71
C PHE A 143 -7.83 -13.28 0.22
N SER A 144 -8.50 -12.29 -0.34
CA SER A 144 -9.39 -11.39 0.40
C SER A 144 -10.78 -11.38 -0.25
N PRO A 145 -11.74 -10.58 0.23
CA PRO A 145 -13.03 -10.43 -0.46
C PRO A 145 -12.92 -10.14 -1.96
N GLU A 146 -11.98 -9.31 -2.39
CA GLU A 146 -11.89 -8.83 -3.77
C GLU A 146 -10.56 -9.12 -4.48
N ARG A 147 -9.67 -9.91 -3.87
CA ARG A 147 -8.33 -10.17 -4.41
C ARG A 147 -7.94 -11.63 -4.27
N ALA A 148 -7.32 -12.15 -5.33
CA ALA A 148 -6.96 -13.55 -5.43
C ALA A 148 -5.85 -14.00 -4.44
N GLY A 149 -5.04 -13.06 -3.92
CA GLY A 149 -3.87 -13.41 -3.12
C GLY A 149 -2.82 -14.16 -3.91
N THR A 150 -2.02 -14.98 -3.22
CA THR A 150 -1.02 -15.83 -3.87
C THR A 150 -1.71 -16.93 -4.68
N LEU A 151 -1.32 -17.07 -5.95
CA LEU A 151 -1.83 -18.07 -6.88
C LEU A 151 -0.77 -19.12 -7.20
N PRO A 152 -1.18 -20.36 -7.59
CA PRO A 152 -0.27 -21.36 -8.14
C PRO A 152 0.41 -20.84 -9.42
N ALA A 153 1.69 -20.53 -9.35
CA ALA A 153 2.41 -19.81 -10.41
C ALA A 153 2.33 -20.51 -11.77
N ARG A 154 2.51 -21.85 -11.83
CA ARG A 154 2.43 -22.58 -13.09
C ARG A 154 1.05 -22.46 -13.74
N GLN A 155 -0.01 -22.68 -13.00
CA GLN A 155 -1.38 -22.59 -13.54
C GLN A 155 -1.70 -21.17 -14.02
N LEU A 156 -1.19 -20.14 -13.32
CA LEU A 156 -1.33 -18.76 -13.77
C LEU A 156 -0.63 -18.52 -15.10
N VAL A 157 0.61 -19.02 -15.27
CA VAL A 157 1.34 -18.94 -16.55
C VAL A 157 0.59 -19.68 -17.65
N ASP A 158 0.15 -20.93 -17.41
CA ASP A 158 -0.62 -21.72 -18.38
C ASP A 158 -1.91 -20.97 -18.79
N MET A 159 -2.57 -20.31 -17.86
CA MET A 159 -3.74 -19.48 -18.14
C MET A 159 -3.41 -18.25 -18.99
N CYS A 160 -2.32 -17.53 -18.68
CA CYS A 160 -1.86 -16.36 -19.42
C CYS A 160 -1.58 -16.68 -20.91
N PHE A 161 -1.01 -17.84 -21.18
CA PHE A 161 -0.64 -18.27 -22.54
C PHE A 161 -1.68 -19.18 -23.23
N SER A 162 -2.83 -19.42 -22.60
CA SER A 162 -3.89 -20.27 -23.16
C SER A 162 -4.63 -19.66 -24.36
N GLY A 163 -4.50 -18.34 -24.58
CA GLY A 163 -5.29 -17.60 -25.57
C GLY A 163 -6.78 -17.40 -25.19
N LYS A 164 -7.21 -17.87 -24.00
CA LYS A 164 -8.62 -17.77 -23.56
C LYS A 164 -8.95 -16.44 -22.89
N TYR A 165 -7.96 -15.74 -22.38
CA TYR A 165 -8.12 -14.52 -21.61
C TYR A 165 -7.17 -13.44 -22.07
N THR A 166 -7.63 -12.21 -22.06
CA THR A 166 -6.80 -11.02 -22.26
C THR A 166 -6.03 -10.67 -21.00
N TYR A 167 -4.97 -9.89 -21.12
CA TYR A 167 -4.24 -9.32 -19.99
C TYR A 167 -5.17 -8.59 -18.99
N ALA A 168 -6.10 -7.79 -19.52
CA ALA A 168 -7.03 -7.01 -18.69
C ALA A 168 -7.99 -7.93 -17.89
N GLU A 169 -8.44 -9.03 -18.46
CA GLU A 169 -9.29 -9.99 -17.77
C GLU A 169 -8.53 -10.71 -16.66
N ILE A 170 -7.30 -11.17 -16.92
CA ILE A 170 -6.46 -11.80 -15.90
C ILE A 170 -6.15 -10.82 -14.77
N ARG A 171 -5.83 -9.57 -15.09
CA ARG A 171 -5.63 -8.53 -14.08
C ARG A 171 -6.86 -8.33 -13.19
N LYS A 172 -8.06 -8.35 -13.77
CA LYS A 172 -9.32 -8.29 -13.00
C LYS A 172 -9.57 -9.52 -12.13
N MET A 173 -9.14 -10.72 -12.57
CA MET A 173 -9.19 -11.92 -11.75
C MET A 173 -8.25 -11.84 -10.55
N ILE A 174 -7.10 -11.19 -10.69
CA ILE A 174 -6.17 -10.99 -9.58
C ILE A 174 -6.69 -9.94 -8.60
N ASN A 175 -7.26 -8.84 -9.12
CA ASN A 175 -7.71 -7.71 -8.32
C ASN A 175 -9.07 -7.19 -8.81
N GLY A 176 -10.12 -7.46 -8.06
CA GLY A 176 -11.49 -6.98 -8.28
C GLY A 176 -12.54 -8.06 -8.55
N ARG A 177 -12.15 -9.27 -9.01
CA ARG A 177 -13.05 -10.41 -9.26
C ARG A 177 -12.55 -11.72 -8.68
N GLY A 178 -11.36 -11.75 -8.12
CA GLY A 178 -10.83 -12.90 -7.39
C GLY A 178 -11.06 -12.73 -5.90
N GLY A 179 -10.93 -13.80 -5.15
CA GLY A 179 -11.12 -13.84 -3.70
C GLY A 179 -12.40 -14.56 -3.30
N LEU A 180 -13.15 -13.96 -2.38
CA LEU A 180 -14.39 -14.55 -1.83
C LEU A 180 -15.66 -14.14 -2.59
N VAL A 181 -15.55 -13.26 -3.57
CA VAL A 181 -16.67 -12.73 -4.37
C VAL A 181 -16.89 -13.58 -5.60
#